data_032e278b9168c8d89caa2e3d97ea5c4c
#
_entry.id   032e278b9168c8d89caa2e3d97ea5c4c
#
_cell.length_a   1.000
_cell.length_b   1.000
_cell.length_c   1.000
_cell.angle_alpha   90.00
_cell.angle_beta   90.00
_cell.angle_gamma   90.00
#
_symmetry.space_group_name_H-M   'P 1'
#
loop_
_entity.id
_entity.type
_entity.pdbx_description
1 polymer ?
#
loop_
_entity_poly.entity_id
_entity_poly.type
_entity_poly.pdbx_seq_one_letter_code
_entity_poly.pdbx_strand_id
1 'polypeptide(L)'
;MDYQSYLSHNVAVNLKRIRTSKGMSLDVLSEQTGVSKSMLAQIEKGTANPSLGVLGKITSGLRIEFQELIDAPPMESCLVTPDQMTPTKEMIGEYKVWTCFPYEDNHQLEIYRIDIEPGGKYISGSHGEKTREYLSVTN
;
A
#
# COMPACT_ATOMS: atom_id res chain seq x y z
N MET A 1 0.41 12.32 -7.52
CA MET A 1 0.69 12.59 -6.08
C MET A 1 2.19 12.61 -5.92
N ASP A 2 2.76 13.63 -5.28
CA ASP A 2 4.21 13.62 -5.01
C ASP A 2 4.52 12.67 -3.83
N TYR A 3 5.79 12.26 -3.71
CA TYR A 3 6.22 11.27 -2.72
C TYR A 3 5.96 11.73 -1.27
N GLN A 4 6.07 13.03 -0.99
CA GLN A 4 5.81 13.59 0.33
C GLN A 4 4.33 13.49 0.70
N SER A 5 3.43 13.79 -0.23
CA SER A 5 1.99 13.64 -0.03
C SER A 5 1.58 12.19 0.17
N TYR A 6 2.22 11.26 -0.54
CA TYR A 6 2.03 9.83 -0.38
C TYR A 6 2.42 9.36 1.04
N LEU A 7 3.62 9.71 1.52
CA LEU A 7 4.05 9.36 2.87
C LEU A 7 3.16 9.98 3.95
N SER A 8 2.77 11.24 3.79
CA SER A 8 1.88 11.91 4.75
C SER A 8 0.52 11.23 4.83
N HIS A 9 0.00 10.79 3.69
CA HIS A 9 -1.25 10.00 3.64
C HIS A 9 -1.11 8.67 4.38
N ASN A 10 -0.04 7.92 4.12
CA ASN A 10 0.20 6.63 4.78
C ASN A 10 0.29 6.79 6.30
N VAL A 11 1.06 7.79 6.76
CA VAL A 11 1.18 8.09 8.20
C VAL A 11 -0.19 8.41 8.81
N ALA A 12 -1.00 9.23 8.15
CA ALA A 12 -2.34 9.59 8.64
C ALA A 12 -3.24 8.37 8.81
N VAL A 13 -3.32 7.54 7.78
CA VAL A 13 -4.16 6.33 7.76
C VAL A 13 -3.65 5.30 8.77
N ASN A 14 -2.35 5.01 8.78
CA ASN A 14 -1.77 4.00 9.66
C ASN A 14 -1.86 4.41 11.14
N LEU A 15 -1.55 5.67 11.46
CA LEU A 15 -1.65 6.15 12.84
C LEU A 15 -3.06 5.97 13.38
N LYS A 16 -4.07 6.41 12.63
CA LYS A 16 -5.47 6.26 13.01
C LYS A 16 -5.86 4.78 13.15
N ARG A 17 -5.49 3.94 12.18
CA ARG A 17 -5.76 2.50 12.18
C ARG A 17 -5.13 1.82 13.41
N ILE A 18 -3.84 2.06 13.67
CA ILE A 18 -3.12 1.45 14.79
C ILE A 18 -3.69 1.92 16.14
N ARG A 19 -3.95 3.23 16.28
CA ARG A 19 -4.57 3.76 17.50
C ARG A 19 -5.93 3.12 17.77
N THR A 20 -6.80 3.06 16.76
CA THR A 20 -8.16 2.50 16.91
C THR A 20 -8.13 1.00 17.17
N SER A 21 -7.24 0.25 16.53
CA SER A 21 -7.09 -1.20 16.75
C SER A 21 -6.63 -1.52 18.18
N LYS A 22 -5.88 -0.60 18.80
CA LYS A 22 -5.48 -0.69 20.22
C LYS A 22 -6.52 -0.12 21.18
N GLY A 23 -7.69 0.33 20.71
CA GLY A 23 -8.75 0.92 21.53
C GLY A 23 -8.37 2.24 22.20
N MET A 24 -7.37 2.97 21.67
CA MET A 24 -6.85 4.18 22.30
C MET A 24 -7.61 5.44 21.85
N SER A 25 -7.88 6.34 22.82
CA SER A 25 -8.26 7.71 22.51
C SER A 25 -7.02 8.54 22.09
N LEU A 26 -7.23 9.73 21.51
CA LEU A 26 -6.13 10.66 21.25
C LEU A 26 -5.46 11.16 22.53
N ASP A 27 -6.17 11.21 23.64
CA ASP A 27 -5.60 11.60 24.94
C ASP A 27 -4.61 10.53 25.43
N VAL A 28 -5.00 9.27 25.41
CA VAL A 28 -4.13 8.14 25.76
C VAL A 28 -2.91 8.07 24.84
N LEU A 29 -3.11 8.25 23.54
CA LEU A 29 -1.99 8.28 22.60
C LEU A 29 -1.03 9.44 22.90
N SER A 30 -1.56 10.62 23.24
CA SER A 30 -0.76 11.79 23.61
C SER A 30 0.10 11.53 24.85
N GLU A 31 -0.48 10.91 25.88
CA GLU A 31 0.24 10.52 27.10
C GLU A 31 1.36 9.52 26.82
N GLN A 32 1.09 8.50 26.01
CA GLN A 32 2.08 7.46 25.70
C GLN A 32 3.21 7.93 24.81
N THR A 33 2.93 8.83 23.88
CA THR A 33 3.91 9.27 22.87
C THR A 33 4.63 10.56 23.25
N GLY A 34 4.08 11.34 24.20
CA GLY A 34 4.55 12.70 24.49
C GLY A 34 4.35 13.68 23.34
N VAL A 35 3.47 13.37 22.38
CA VAL A 35 3.07 14.26 21.30
C VAL A 35 1.70 14.86 21.62
N SER A 36 1.51 16.16 21.43
CA SER A 36 0.27 16.83 21.80
C SER A 36 -0.93 16.23 21.04
N LYS A 37 -2.08 16.15 21.71
CA LYS A 37 -3.35 15.69 21.14
C LYS A 37 -3.71 16.45 19.85
N SER A 38 -3.49 17.77 19.83
CA SER A 38 -3.74 18.60 18.66
C SER A 38 -2.87 18.20 17.46
N MET A 39 -1.57 17.94 17.69
CA MET A 39 -0.66 17.46 16.64
C MET A 39 -1.08 16.09 16.14
N LEU A 40 -1.39 15.15 17.02
CA LEU A 40 -1.86 13.81 16.65
C LEU A 40 -3.14 13.88 15.80
N ALA A 41 -4.09 14.71 16.20
CA ALA A 41 -5.33 14.92 15.44
C ALA A 41 -5.06 15.51 14.03
N GLN A 42 -4.12 16.42 13.91
CA GLN A 42 -3.73 17.01 12.62
C GLN A 42 -3.00 15.99 11.73
N ILE A 43 -2.15 15.13 12.31
CA ILE A 43 -1.49 14.05 11.59
C ILE A 43 -2.54 13.06 11.06
N GLU A 44 -3.48 12.60 11.90
CA GLU A 44 -4.54 11.66 11.47
C GLU A 44 -5.49 12.25 10.41
N LYS A 45 -5.60 13.58 10.34
CA LYS A 45 -6.36 14.27 9.28
C LYS A 45 -5.54 14.50 8.00
N GLY A 46 -4.24 14.19 8.01
CA GLY A 46 -3.35 14.47 6.88
C GLY A 46 -3.07 15.97 6.67
N THR A 47 -3.34 16.82 7.68
CA THR A 47 -3.16 18.28 7.60
C THR A 47 -1.85 18.77 8.22
N ALA A 48 -1.09 17.89 8.86
CA ALA A 48 0.23 18.17 9.39
C ALA A 48 1.28 17.27 8.73
N ASN A 49 2.48 17.82 8.59
CA ASN A 49 3.65 17.07 8.15
C ASN A 49 4.61 16.89 9.35
N PRO A 50 4.53 15.75 10.05
CA PRO A 50 5.33 15.52 11.25
C PRO A 50 6.81 15.38 10.93
N SER A 51 7.67 15.92 11.79
CA SER A 51 9.11 15.68 11.69
C SER A 51 9.46 14.23 12.04
N LEU A 52 10.65 13.78 11.61
CA LEU A 52 11.17 12.44 11.97
C LEU A 52 11.20 12.23 13.49
N GLY A 53 11.52 13.27 14.25
CA GLY A 53 11.51 13.20 15.72
C GLY A 53 10.11 12.97 16.30
N VAL A 54 9.07 13.56 15.71
CA VAL A 54 7.68 13.31 16.09
C VAL A 54 7.27 11.89 15.72
N LEU A 55 7.61 11.43 14.52
CA LEU A 55 7.35 10.04 14.11
C LEU A 55 8.06 9.03 15.03
N GLY A 56 9.31 9.30 15.41
CA GLY A 56 10.05 8.47 16.37
C GLY A 56 9.39 8.40 17.75
N LYS A 57 8.84 9.51 18.26
CA LYS A 57 8.06 9.50 19.50
C LYS A 57 6.79 8.65 19.38
N ILE A 58 6.09 8.76 18.26
CA ILE A 58 4.87 8.00 17.98
C ILE A 58 5.17 6.49 17.93
N THR A 59 6.15 6.08 17.14
CA THR A 59 6.52 4.66 17.01
C THR A 59 7.00 4.07 18.33
N SER A 60 7.83 4.80 19.08
CA SER A 60 8.30 4.39 20.40
C SER A 60 7.16 4.25 21.41
N GLY A 61 6.26 5.23 21.48
CA GLY A 61 5.11 5.19 22.41
C GLY A 61 4.11 4.09 22.06
N LEU A 62 3.89 3.83 20.78
CA LEU A 62 3.02 2.74 20.32
C LEU A 62 3.70 1.36 20.33
N ARG A 63 5.03 1.30 20.50
CA ARG A 63 5.86 0.09 20.39
C ARG A 63 5.66 -0.64 19.07
N ILE A 64 5.80 0.10 17.99
CA ILE A 64 5.69 -0.39 16.60
C ILE A 64 6.96 -0.07 15.84
N GLU A 65 7.20 -0.79 14.75
CA GLU A 65 8.28 -0.49 13.81
C GLU A 65 7.94 0.77 13.00
N PHE A 66 9.00 1.49 12.57
CA PHE A 66 8.82 2.72 11.80
C PHE A 66 8.10 2.45 10.46
N GLN A 67 8.37 1.31 9.84
CA GLN A 67 7.74 0.84 8.61
C GLN A 67 6.24 0.70 8.75
N GLU A 68 5.73 0.22 9.89
CA GLU A 68 4.29 0.08 10.11
C GLU A 68 3.52 1.41 10.02
N LEU A 69 4.22 2.52 10.22
CA LEU A 69 3.64 3.85 10.15
C LEU A 69 3.71 4.45 8.74
N ILE A 70 4.79 4.17 7.98
CA ILE A 70 5.06 4.83 6.70
C ILE A 70 4.69 3.99 5.46
N ASP A 71 4.63 2.66 5.60
CA ASP A 71 4.27 1.78 4.49
C ASP A 71 2.83 2.00 4.03
N ALA A 72 2.54 1.55 2.82
CA ALA A 72 1.17 1.56 2.32
C ALA A 72 0.23 0.86 3.33
N PRO A 73 -0.88 1.50 3.75
CA PRO A 73 -1.81 0.86 4.66
C PRO A 73 -2.37 -0.40 4.01
N PRO A 74 -2.63 -1.47 4.81
CA PRO A 74 -3.21 -2.68 4.26
C PRO A 74 -4.55 -2.37 3.61
N MET A 75 -4.73 -2.86 2.39
CA MET A 75 -6.01 -2.73 1.68
C MET A 75 -7.04 -3.61 2.39
N GLU A 76 -8.12 -3.01 2.88
CA GLU A 76 -9.21 -3.75 3.54
C GLU A 76 -9.93 -4.67 2.56
N SER A 77 -10.18 -4.21 1.35
CA SER A 77 -10.66 -5.01 0.21
C SER A 77 -10.59 -4.18 -1.08
N CYS A 78 -10.30 -4.83 -2.19
CA CYS A 78 -10.35 -4.22 -3.51
C CYS A 78 -11.11 -5.15 -4.46
N LEU A 79 -12.16 -4.63 -5.07
CA LEU A 79 -12.88 -5.31 -6.15
C LEU A 79 -12.43 -4.71 -7.48
N VAL A 80 -11.75 -5.55 -8.28
CA VAL A 80 -11.33 -5.18 -9.63
C VAL A 80 -12.23 -5.90 -10.62
N THR A 81 -12.95 -5.14 -11.45
CA THR A 81 -13.82 -5.70 -12.49
C THR A 81 -13.16 -5.56 -13.86
N PRO A 82 -13.22 -6.58 -14.72
CA PRO A 82 -12.52 -6.60 -16.02
C PRO A 82 -12.86 -5.41 -16.93
N ASP A 83 -14.09 -4.93 -16.87
CA ASP A 83 -14.63 -3.80 -17.65
C ASP A 83 -14.07 -2.44 -17.22
N GLN A 84 -13.48 -2.35 -16.04
CA GLN A 84 -12.82 -1.14 -15.52
C GLN A 84 -11.31 -1.09 -15.81
N MET A 85 -10.78 -2.13 -16.44
CA MET A 85 -9.34 -2.27 -16.67
C MET A 85 -9.01 -2.09 -18.14
N THR A 86 -7.94 -1.35 -18.40
CA THR A 86 -7.30 -1.29 -19.72
C THR A 86 -6.07 -2.20 -19.74
N PRO A 87 -5.79 -2.91 -20.84
CA PRO A 87 -4.57 -3.71 -20.94
C PRO A 87 -3.33 -2.83 -20.75
N THR A 88 -2.39 -3.29 -19.92
CA THR A 88 -1.10 -2.62 -19.71
C THR A 88 -0.10 -2.98 -20.80
N LYS A 89 -0.28 -4.16 -21.44
CA LYS A 89 0.46 -4.61 -22.61
C LYS A 89 -0.49 -5.37 -23.53
N GLU A 90 -0.32 -5.22 -24.83
CA GLU A 90 -1.10 -5.94 -25.83
C GLU A 90 -0.25 -6.19 -27.08
N MET A 91 -0.36 -7.40 -27.64
CA MET A 91 0.09 -7.74 -28.97
C MET A 91 -1.08 -8.38 -29.73
N ILE A 92 -1.53 -7.69 -30.76
CA ILE A 92 -2.71 -8.10 -31.54
C ILE A 92 -2.53 -9.51 -32.11
N GLY A 93 -3.48 -10.40 -31.83
CA GLY A 93 -3.44 -11.78 -32.30
C GLY A 93 -2.55 -12.72 -31.47
N GLU A 94 -1.92 -12.23 -30.41
CA GLU A 94 -1.08 -13.06 -29.56
C GLU A 94 -1.52 -13.02 -28.10
N TYR A 95 -1.53 -11.83 -27.45
CA TYR A 95 -1.86 -11.73 -26.03
C TYR A 95 -2.33 -10.34 -25.59
N LYS A 96 -3.01 -10.30 -24.44
CA LYS A 96 -3.30 -9.11 -23.65
C LYS A 96 -2.92 -9.33 -22.20
N VAL A 97 -2.38 -8.30 -21.56
CA VAL A 97 -1.96 -8.32 -20.15
C VAL A 97 -2.64 -7.18 -19.41
N TRP A 98 -3.23 -7.48 -18.27
CA TRP A 98 -3.77 -6.50 -17.33
C TRP A 98 -3.03 -6.62 -16.00
N THR A 99 -2.63 -5.48 -15.43
CA THR A 99 -2.13 -5.43 -14.06
C THR A 99 -3.31 -5.25 -13.13
N CYS A 100 -3.71 -6.31 -12.44
CA CYS A 100 -4.85 -6.28 -11.51
C CYS A 100 -4.49 -5.61 -10.19
N PHE A 101 -3.29 -5.90 -9.67
CA PHE A 101 -2.75 -5.30 -8.46
C PHE A 101 -1.28 -4.97 -8.72
N PRO A 102 -0.92 -3.69 -8.89
CA PRO A 102 0.46 -3.29 -9.12
C PRO A 102 1.29 -3.37 -7.82
N TYR A 103 2.55 -3.71 -7.96
CA TYR A 103 3.52 -3.76 -6.85
C TYR A 103 3.63 -2.43 -6.10
N GLU A 104 3.49 -1.32 -6.81
CA GLU A 104 3.61 0.04 -6.26
C GLU A 104 2.58 0.34 -5.16
N ASP A 105 1.43 -0.34 -5.18
CA ASP A 105 0.37 -0.11 -4.20
C ASP A 105 0.62 -0.83 -2.87
N ASN A 106 1.36 -1.94 -2.86
CA ASN A 106 1.50 -2.78 -1.67
C ASN A 106 2.93 -3.25 -1.36
N HIS A 107 3.87 -3.13 -2.30
CA HIS A 107 5.28 -3.55 -2.21
C HIS A 107 5.49 -5.04 -1.83
N GLN A 108 4.51 -5.89 -2.03
CA GLN A 108 4.55 -7.29 -1.63
C GLN A 108 4.17 -8.26 -2.75
N LEU A 109 3.16 -7.90 -3.54
CA LEU A 109 2.54 -8.78 -4.51
C LEU A 109 2.10 -7.99 -5.73
N GLU A 110 2.33 -8.53 -6.90
CA GLU A 110 1.71 -8.09 -8.15
C GLU A 110 0.82 -9.21 -8.67
N ILE A 111 -0.35 -8.85 -9.22
CA ILE A 111 -1.24 -9.80 -9.85
C ILE A 111 -1.55 -9.34 -11.27
N TYR A 112 -1.28 -10.23 -12.21
CA TYR A 112 -1.57 -10.04 -13.62
C TYR A 112 -2.64 -11.00 -14.09
N ARG A 113 -3.49 -10.54 -14.99
CA ARG A 113 -4.28 -11.37 -15.87
C ARG A 113 -3.64 -11.35 -17.24
N ILE A 114 -3.47 -12.52 -17.85
CA ILE A 114 -2.89 -12.67 -19.18
C ILE A 114 -3.83 -13.54 -20.00
N ASP A 115 -4.40 -12.98 -21.05
CA ASP A 115 -5.17 -13.73 -22.03
C ASP A 115 -4.25 -13.97 -23.24
N ILE A 116 -4.08 -15.23 -23.64
CA ILE A 116 -3.24 -15.64 -24.76
C ILE A 116 -4.12 -16.29 -25.80
N GLU A 117 -4.07 -15.79 -27.03
CA GLU A 117 -4.83 -16.32 -28.15
C GLU A 117 -4.32 -17.71 -28.57
N PRO A 118 -5.14 -18.56 -29.19
CA PRO A 118 -4.70 -19.87 -29.67
C PRO A 118 -3.49 -19.74 -30.61
N GLY A 119 -2.37 -20.36 -30.21
CA GLY A 119 -1.09 -20.25 -30.92
C GLY A 119 -0.25 -19.03 -30.59
N GLY A 120 -0.77 -18.11 -29.78
CA GLY A 120 -0.06 -16.93 -29.29
C GLY A 120 1.00 -17.27 -28.25
N LYS A 121 1.93 -16.34 -28.01
CA LYS A 121 3.04 -16.52 -27.08
C LYS A 121 3.27 -15.25 -26.28
N TYR A 122 3.39 -15.40 -24.97
CA TYR A 122 3.83 -14.32 -24.08
C TYR A 122 5.17 -14.68 -23.44
N ILE A 123 6.13 -13.76 -23.51
CA ILE A 123 7.45 -13.91 -22.88
C ILE A 123 7.63 -12.75 -21.91
N SER A 124 7.81 -13.08 -20.63
CA SER A 124 8.17 -12.13 -19.58
C SER A 124 9.66 -12.20 -19.28
N GLY A 125 10.23 -11.08 -18.89
CA GLY A 125 11.58 -11.04 -18.32
C GLY A 125 11.60 -11.51 -16.87
N SER A 126 12.80 -11.78 -16.33
CA SER A 126 12.98 -12.12 -14.91
C SER A 126 12.61 -10.94 -14.00
N HIS A 127 11.89 -11.21 -12.93
CA HIS A 127 11.47 -10.21 -11.93
C HIS A 127 12.44 -10.06 -10.74
N GLY A 128 13.68 -10.60 -10.84
CA GLY A 128 14.75 -10.47 -9.84
C GLY A 128 14.97 -11.73 -8.99
N GLU A 129 16.12 -11.77 -8.29
CA GLU A 129 16.64 -12.99 -7.64
C GLU A 129 15.81 -13.54 -6.46
N LYS A 130 14.89 -12.76 -5.90
CA LYS A 130 14.09 -13.18 -4.73
C LYS A 130 12.59 -13.23 -5.00
N THR A 131 12.21 -13.13 -6.27
CA THR A 131 10.80 -13.14 -6.69
C THR A 131 10.32 -14.59 -6.88
N ARG A 132 9.09 -14.85 -6.46
CA ARG A 132 8.38 -16.11 -6.73
C ARG A 132 7.19 -15.81 -7.61
N GLU A 133 7.02 -16.60 -8.66
CA GLU A 133 5.88 -16.51 -9.57
C GLU A 133 4.95 -17.70 -9.35
N TYR A 134 3.67 -17.43 -9.33
CA TYR A 134 2.62 -18.46 -9.26
C TYR A 134 1.72 -18.29 -10.48
N LEU A 135 1.59 -19.35 -11.27
CA LEU A 135 0.69 -19.37 -12.42
C LEU A 135 -0.55 -20.18 -12.09
N SER A 136 -1.72 -19.61 -12.39
CA SER A 136 -2.99 -20.32 -12.42
C SER A 136 -3.52 -20.24 -13.85
N VAL A 137 -3.77 -21.39 -14.46
CA VAL A 137 -4.32 -21.47 -15.82
C VAL A 137 -5.80 -21.78 -15.71
N THR A 138 -6.62 -20.93 -16.33
CA THR A 138 -8.07 -21.12 -16.48
C THR A 138 -8.41 -21.21 -17.95
N ASN A 139 -9.29 -22.14 -18.31
CA ASN A 139 -9.80 -22.29 -19.68
C ASN A 139 -10.97 -21.35 -19.93
#